data_fe6e2eea7907707ecd2a8ad4393c41e8
#
_entry.id   fe6e2eea7907707ecd2a8ad4393c41e8
#
_cell.length_a   1.000
_cell.length_b   1.000
_cell.length_c   1.000
_cell.angle_alpha   90.00
_cell.angle_beta   90.00
_cell.angle_gamma   90.00
#
_symmetry.space_group_name_H-M   'P 1'
#
loop_
_entity.id
_entity.type
_entity.pdbx_description
1 polymer ?
#
loop_
_entity_poly.entity_id
_entity_poly.type
_entity_poly.pdbx_seq_one_letter_code
_entity_poly.pdbx_strand_id
1 'polypeptide(L)'
;CEGDIDKASDFLRKKGLATAKKRAGRATMQGAVQSYIHMGGKIGVLVEVNCETDFVAKTDDFLAFVKNIAMHVAASNPVGITKEDVPPDVIEKEKEIYRAQALEMGKPEKMVDKIAEGKLNKFIKESCLMSQPYVKDPNMTITDYLNDVIAKTGEKINIKRFARFQIGES
;
A
#
# COMPACT_ATOMS: atom_id res chain seq x y z
N CYS A 1 -27.43 6.90 10.99
CA CYS A 1 -26.41 7.98 11.18
C CYS A 1 -27.09 9.37 11.30
N GLU A 2 -28.42 9.44 11.21
CA GLU A 2 -29.26 10.64 11.51
C GLU A 2 -28.73 11.94 10.89
N GLY A 3 -28.16 11.87 9.67
CA GLY A 3 -27.62 13.03 8.95
C GLY A 3 -26.16 13.41 9.33
N ASP A 4 -25.55 12.71 10.27
CA ASP A 4 -24.16 12.92 10.67
C ASP A 4 -23.21 12.25 9.66
N ILE A 5 -22.44 13.06 8.91
CA ILE A 5 -21.56 12.61 7.83
C ILE A 5 -20.37 11.82 8.39
N ASP A 6 -19.82 12.22 9.53
CA ASP A 6 -18.66 11.55 10.13
C ASP A 6 -19.02 10.15 10.62
N LYS A 7 -20.17 10.02 11.29
CA LYS A 7 -20.71 8.70 11.70
C LYS A 7 -21.05 7.83 10.51
N ALA A 8 -21.54 8.40 9.42
CA ALA A 8 -21.82 7.66 8.20
C ALA A 8 -20.53 7.16 7.53
N SER A 9 -19.50 7.98 7.47
CA SER A 9 -18.17 7.62 6.96
C SER A 9 -17.54 6.49 7.79
N ASP A 10 -17.54 6.62 9.10
CA ASP A 10 -17.05 5.57 10.03
C ASP A 10 -17.82 4.26 9.90
N PHE A 11 -19.13 4.32 9.75
CA PHE A 11 -19.94 3.14 9.52
C PHE A 11 -19.62 2.44 8.21
N LEU A 12 -19.49 3.18 7.12
CA LEU A 12 -19.11 2.65 5.80
C LEU A 12 -17.71 2.05 5.82
N ARG A 13 -16.75 2.70 6.47
CA ARG A 13 -15.40 2.18 6.66
C ARG A 13 -15.39 0.86 7.43
N LYS A 14 -16.11 0.76 8.55
CA LYS A 14 -16.26 -0.48 9.32
C LYS A 14 -16.92 -1.59 8.50
N LYS A 15 -17.95 -1.25 7.71
CA LYS A 15 -18.64 -2.19 6.82
C LYS A 15 -17.72 -2.68 5.69
N GLY A 16 -16.91 -1.79 5.10
CA GLY A 16 -15.90 -2.13 4.08
C GLY A 16 -14.87 -3.12 4.63
N LEU A 17 -14.31 -2.86 5.81
CA LEU A 17 -13.37 -3.76 6.49
C LEU A 17 -13.97 -5.14 6.76
N ALA A 18 -15.24 -5.20 7.21
CA ALA A 18 -15.94 -6.47 7.46
C ALA A 18 -16.15 -7.26 6.17
N THR A 19 -16.47 -6.58 5.06
CA THR A 19 -16.64 -7.18 3.73
C THR A 19 -15.30 -7.73 3.21
N ALA A 20 -14.23 -6.94 3.29
CA ALA A 20 -12.88 -7.36 2.89
C ALA A 20 -12.43 -8.60 3.68
N LYS A 21 -12.65 -8.61 5.01
CA LYS A 21 -12.30 -9.76 5.87
C LYS A 21 -13.07 -11.03 5.50
N LYS A 22 -14.38 -10.93 5.22
CA LYS A 22 -15.19 -12.10 4.81
C LYS A 22 -14.74 -12.70 3.48
N ARG A 23 -14.13 -11.89 2.60
CA ARG A 23 -13.74 -12.29 1.26
C ARG A 23 -12.26 -12.65 1.14
N ALA A 24 -11.47 -12.48 2.20
CA ALA A 24 -10.02 -12.69 2.20
C ALA A 24 -9.58 -14.06 1.64
N GLY A 25 -10.36 -15.12 1.85
CA GLY A 25 -10.07 -16.48 1.35
C GLY A 25 -10.48 -16.77 -0.10
N ARG A 26 -11.14 -15.82 -0.82
CA ARG A 26 -11.61 -16.05 -2.19
C ARG A 26 -10.47 -15.96 -3.20
N ALA A 27 -10.55 -16.77 -4.26
CA ALA A 27 -9.62 -16.68 -5.38
C ALA A 27 -9.89 -15.42 -6.22
N THR A 28 -8.83 -14.78 -6.70
CA THR A 28 -8.86 -13.61 -7.57
C THR A 28 -8.07 -13.93 -8.84
N MET A 29 -8.78 -14.48 -9.84
CA MET A 29 -8.18 -14.97 -11.09
C MET A 29 -8.38 -14.02 -12.27
N GLN A 30 -9.14 -12.93 -12.09
CA GLN A 30 -9.37 -11.89 -13.06
C GLN A 30 -8.70 -10.60 -12.60
N GLY A 31 -8.71 -9.55 -13.41
CA GLY A 31 -8.12 -8.26 -13.04
C GLY A 31 -7.60 -7.47 -14.22
N ALA A 32 -6.70 -6.54 -13.93
CA ALA A 32 -6.05 -5.73 -14.96
C ALA A 32 -4.57 -5.49 -14.64
N VAL A 33 -3.79 -5.35 -15.72
CA VAL A 33 -2.44 -4.79 -15.68
C VAL A 33 -2.51 -3.38 -16.24
N GLN A 34 -2.06 -2.39 -15.45
CA GLN A 34 -2.06 -0.99 -15.83
C GLN A 34 -0.65 -0.45 -15.87
N SER A 35 -0.35 0.32 -16.92
CA SER A 35 0.87 1.11 -17.02
C SER A 35 0.64 2.57 -16.61
N TYR A 36 1.65 3.19 -16.04
CA TYR A 36 1.72 4.63 -15.82
C TYR A 36 3.11 5.14 -16.18
N ILE A 37 3.18 6.08 -17.10
CA ILE A 37 4.42 6.79 -17.44
C ILE A 37 4.27 8.23 -16.94
N HIS A 38 5.16 8.64 -16.05
CA HIS A 38 5.17 10.01 -15.54
C HIS A 38 5.62 11.00 -16.60
N MET A 39 5.12 12.22 -16.53
CA MET A 39 5.48 13.28 -17.48
C MET A 39 7.00 13.43 -17.61
N GLY A 40 7.48 13.48 -18.84
CA GLY A 40 8.91 13.49 -19.15
C GLY A 40 9.54 12.11 -19.33
N GLY A 41 8.79 11.01 -19.16
CA GLY A 41 9.21 9.65 -19.50
C GLY A 41 10.31 9.05 -18.64
N LYS A 42 10.65 9.69 -17.50
CA LYS A 42 11.75 9.25 -16.62
C LYS A 42 11.35 8.20 -15.60
N ILE A 43 10.05 8.07 -15.31
CA ILE A 43 9.50 7.09 -14.37
C ILE A 43 8.40 6.33 -15.08
N GLY A 44 8.48 5.01 -15.05
CA GLY A 44 7.47 4.09 -15.56
C GLY A 44 7.08 3.05 -14.53
N VAL A 45 5.78 2.72 -14.46
CA VAL A 45 5.23 1.72 -13.56
C VAL A 45 4.33 0.77 -14.32
N LEU A 46 4.39 -0.51 -13.98
CA LEU A 46 3.36 -1.52 -14.28
C LEU A 46 2.82 -2.02 -12.95
N VAL A 47 1.50 -2.15 -12.84
CA VAL A 47 0.84 -2.73 -11.67
C VAL A 47 -0.17 -3.78 -12.11
N GLU A 48 -0.18 -4.92 -11.43
CA GLU A 48 -1.20 -5.97 -11.56
C GLU A 48 -2.12 -5.93 -10.35
N VAL A 49 -3.42 -5.76 -10.60
CA VAL A 49 -4.47 -5.79 -9.58
C VAL A 49 -5.49 -6.85 -9.99
N ASN A 50 -5.78 -7.77 -9.06
CA ASN A 50 -6.68 -8.88 -9.30
C ASN A 50 -8.01 -8.71 -8.58
N CYS A 51 -9.09 -9.24 -9.17
CA CYS A 51 -10.45 -9.33 -8.64
C CYS A 51 -11.05 -10.72 -8.89
N GLU A 52 -12.27 -10.98 -8.39
CA GLU A 52 -12.90 -12.29 -8.52
C GLU A 52 -13.41 -12.55 -9.96
N THR A 53 -14.04 -11.54 -10.59
CA THR A 53 -14.68 -11.69 -11.91
C THR A 53 -14.19 -10.67 -12.94
N ASP A 54 -14.36 -11.03 -14.21
CA ASP A 54 -14.07 -10.13 -15.35
C ASP A 54 -15.09 -8.98 -15.46
N PHE A 55 -16.28 -9.12 -14.87
CA PHE A 55 -17.26 -8.05 -14.79
C PHE A 55 -16.75 -6.88 -13.95
N VAL A 56 -16.22 -7.17 -12.75
CA VAL A 56 -15.62 -6.14 -11.89
C VAL A 56 -14.36 -5.56 -12.53
N ALA A 57 -13.54 -6.39 -13.18
CA ALA A 57 -12.32 -5.93 -13.87
C ALA A 57 -12.56 -4.85 -14.93
N LYS A 58 -13.79 -4.75 -15.46
CA LYS A 58 -14.20 -3.78 -16.50
C LYS A 58 -14.92 -2.56 -15.94
N THR A 59 -15.19 -2.50 -14.63
CA THR A 59 -15.90 -1.36 -14.04
C THR A 59 -15.00 -0.12 -13.93
N ASP A 60 -15.60 1.06 -14.06
CA ASP A 60 -14.88 2.33 -13.94
C ASP A 60 -14.21 2.49 -12.58
N ASP A 61 -14.88 2.07 -11.49
CA ASP A 61 -14.32 2.12 -10.14
C ASP A 61 -13.05 1.27 -10.00
N PHE A 62 -13.05 0.05 -10.56
CA PHE A 62 -11.89 -0.82 -10.55
C PHE A 62 -10.75 -0.26 -11.40
N LEU A 63 -11.03 0.16 -12.64
CA LEU A 63 -10.03 0.70 -13.55
C LEU A 63 -9.42 2.01 -13.01
N ALA A 64 -10.25 2.88 -12.42
CA ALA A 64 -9.77 4.09 -11.73
C ALA A 64 -8.85 3.75 -10.56
N PHE A 65 -9.20 2.75 -9.75
CA PHE A 65 -8.35 2.27 -8.67
C PHE A 65 -6.99 1.80 -9.19
N VAL A 66 -6.97 0.90 -10.18
CA VAL A 66 -5.72 0.36 -10.75
C VAL A 66 -4.82 1.47 -11.29
N LYS A 67 -5.39 2.44 -12.03
CA LYS A 67 -4.67 3.61 -12.55
C LYS A 67 -4.10 4.48 -11.41
N ASN A 68 -4.88 4.70 -10.37
CA ASN A 68 -4.46 5.50 -9.22
C ASN A 68 -3.34 4.82 -8.43
N ILE A 69 -3.37 3.48 -8.29
CA ILE A 69 -2.28 2.72 -7.66
C ILE A 69 -0.99 2.82 -8.50
N ALA A 70 -1.06 2.68 -9.82
CA ALA A 70 0.11 2.83 -10.68
C ALA A 70 0.76 4.22 -10.54
N MET A 71 -0.06 5.27 -10.49
CA MET A 71 0.42 6.64 -10.27
C MET A 71 1.00 6.82 -8.85
N HIS A 72 0.37 6.26 -7.83
CA HIS A 72 0.87 6.31 -6.45
C HIS A 72 2.24 5.63 -6.32
N VAL A 73 2.41 4.43 -6.91
CA VAL A 73 3.70 3.71 -6.95
C VAL A 73 4.78 4.56 -7.63
N ALA A 74 4.45 5.25 -8.73
CA ALA A 74 5.40 6.15 -9.40
C ALA A 74 5.87 7.28 -8.48
N ALA A 75 4.96 7.86 -7.68
CA ALA A 75 5.25 8.99 -6.81
C ALA A 75 5.93 8.61 -5.48
N SER A 76 5.52 7.50 -4.88
CA SER A 76 5.89 7.13 -3.50
C SER A 76 6.98 6.07 -3.42
N ASN A 77 7.36 5.44 -4.54
CA ASN A 77 8.42 4.42 -4.63
C ASN A 77 8.39 3.39 -3.48
N PRO A 78 7.30 2.62 -3.31
CA PRO A 78 7.24 1.62 -2.24
C PRO A 78 8.23 0.48 -2.50
N VAL A 79 8.82 -0.07 -1.42
CA VAL A 79 9.77 -1.20 -1.50
C VAL A 79 9.07 -2.56 -1.59
N GLY A 80 7.79 -2.62 -1.23
CA GLY A 80 6.95 -3.82 -1.28
C GLY A 80 5.49 -3.45 -1.14
N ILE A 81 4.60 -4.40 -1.32
CA ILE A 81 3.16 -4.19 -1.14
C ILE A 81 2.83 -4.19 0.35
N THR A 82 3.31 -5.22 1.06
CA THR A 82 3.16 -5.40 2.51
C THR A 82 4.54 -5.62 3.15
N LYS A 83 4.57 -5.76 4.47
CA LYS A 83 5.80 -6.04 5.22
C LYS A 83 6.46 -7.35 4.78
N GLU A 84 5.67 -8.34 4.44
CA GLU A 84 6.10 -9.67 4.02
C GLU A 84 6.82 -9.66 2.67
N ASP A 85 6.60 -8.61 1.86
CA ASP A 85 7.22 -8.45 0.55
C ASP A 85 8.55 -7.68 0.62
N VAL A 86 8.90 -7.10 1.78
CA VAL A 86 10.17 -6.40 1.97
C VAL A 86 11.30 -7.43 2.07
N PRO A 87 12.35 -7.34 1.22
CA PRO A 87 13.45 -8.29 1.25
C PRO A 87 14.11 -8.34 2.65
N PRO A 88 14.43 -9.52 3.18
CA PRO A 88 15.03 -9.68 4.52
C PRO A 88 16.35 -8.92 4.69
N ASP A 89 17.16 -8.84 3.65
CA ASP A 89 18.43 -8.10 3.64
C ASP A 89 18.22 -6.59 3.80
N VAL A 90 17.14 -6.04 3.24
CA VAL A 90 16.75 -4.63 3.45
C VAL A 90 16.37 -4.41 4.91
N ILE A 91 15.59 -5.32 5.51
CA ILE A 91 15.17 -5.23 6.91
C ILE A 91 16.38 -5.27 7.85
N GLU A 92 17.32 -6.21 7.64
CA GLU A 92 18.52 -6.35 8.46
C GLU A 92 19.42 -5.11 8.31
N LYS A 93 19.65 -4.64 7.10
CA LYS A 93 20.45 -3.44 6.83
C LYS A 93 19.86 -2.20 7.52
N GLU A 94 18.59 -1.97 7.42
CA GLU A 94 17.92 -0.84 8.10
C GLU A 94 18.02 -0.97 9.63
N LYS A 95 17.86 -2.19 10.17
CA LYS A 95 17.99 -2.45 11.60
C LYS A 95 19.40 -2.14 12.11
N GLU A 96 20.44 -2.53 11.37
CA GLU A 96 21.83 -2.21 11.71
C GLU A 96 22.09 -0.70 11.68
N ILE A 97 21.58 0.01 10.67
CA ILE A 97 21.69 1.46 10.55
C ILE A 97 21.03 2.14 11.77
N TYR A 98 19.82 1.71 12.16
CA TYR A 98 19.11 2.30 13.29
C TYR A 98 19.76 2.00 14.63
N ARG A 99 20.42 0.84 14.78
CA ARG A 99 21.24 0.51 15.95
C ARG A 99 22.46 1.43 16.06
N ALA A 100 23.20 1.59 14.97
CA ALA A 100 24.34 2.49 14.90
C ALA A 100 23.95 3.92 15.27
N GLN A 101 22.88 4.45 14.69
CA GLN A 101 22.35 5.78 15.00
C GLN A 101 21.96 5.93 16.48
N ALA A 102 21.36 4.90 17.09
CA ALA A 102 20.98 4.95 18.50
C ALA A 102 22.20 5.02 19.42
N LEU A 103 23.27 4.27 19.08
CA LEU A 103 24.55 4.30 19.81
C LEU A 103 25.24 5.66 19.67
N GLU A 104 25.33 6.22 18.46
CA GLU A 104 25.89 7.55 18.20
C GLU A 104 25.16 8.66 18.98
N MET A 105 23.84 8.52 19.16
CA MET A 105 23.04 9.43 19.98
C MET A 105 23.25 9.24 21.49
N GLY A 106 24.17 8.39 21.93
CA GLY A 106 24.46 8.12 23.33
C GLY A 106 23.33 7.40 24.08
N LYS A 107 22.47 6.67 23.39
CA LYS A 107 21.39 5.92 24.05
C LYS A 107 21.95 4.72 24.81
N PRO A 108 21.41 4.41 26.01
CA PRO A 108 21.83 3.22 26.76
C PRO A 108 21.69 1.94 25.94
N GLU A 109 22.68 1.06 25.98
CA GLU A 109 22.72 -0.18 25.19
C GLU A 109 21.45 -1.02 25.36
N LYS A 110 20.87 -1.05 26.56
CA LYS A 110 19.60 -1.71 26.87
C LYS A 110 18.38 -1.18 26.08
N MET A 111 18.49 0.04 25.53
CA MET A 111 17.41 0.68 24.78
C MET A 111 17.64 0.68 23.27
N VAL A 112 18.86 0.37 22.82
CA VAL A 112 19.25 0.43 21.40
C VAL A 112 18.35 -0.44 20.53
N ASP A 113 18.14 -1.69 20.92
CA ASP A 113 17.30 -2.63 20.17
C ASP A 113 15.84 -2.16 20.09
N LYS A 114 15.28 -1.68 21.18
CA LYS A 114 13.91 -1.17 21.23
C LYS A 114 13.73 0.07 20.34
N ILE A 115 14.73 0.95 20.33
CA ILE A 115 14.72 2.15 19.47
C ILE A 115 14.85 1.74 18.00
N ALA A 116 15.75 0.80 17.67
CA ALA A 116 15.94 0.29 16.33
C ALA A 116 14.66 -0.39 15.79
N GLU A 117 13.99 -1.22 16.61
CA GLU A 117 12.70 -1.83 16.26
C GLU A 117 11.61 -0.77 16.01
N GLY A 118 11.52 0.26 16.85
CA GLY A 118 10.58 1.35 16.67
C GLY A 118 10.79 2.10 15.36
N LYS A 119 12.06 2.40 15.01
CA LYS A 119 12.42 3.04 13.73
C LYS A 119 12.15 2.12 12.54
N LEU A 120 12.47 0.82 12.66
CA LEU A 120 12.21 -0.18 11.63
C LEU A 120 10.71 -0.32 11.34
N ASN A 121 9.87 -0.36 12.38
CA ASN A 121 8.42 -0.39 12.21
C ASN A 121 7.89 0.87 11.51
N LYS A 122 8.49 2.03 11.80
CA LYS A 122 8.17 3.27 11.10
C LYS A 122 8.58 3.19 9.64
N PHE A 123 9.80 2.74 9.34
CA PHE A 123 10.29 2.53 7.98
C PHE A 123 9.35 1.62 7.18
N ILE A 124 9.00 0.45 7.72
CA ILE A 124 8.07 -0.49 7.07
C ILE A 124 6.73 0.17 6.78
N LYS A 125 6.20 0.93 7.75
CA LYS A 125 4.93 1.65 7.58
C LYS A 125 4.98 2.70 6.47
N GLU A 126 6.10 3.40 6.32
CA GLU A 126 6.29 4.45 5.31
C GLU A 126 6.68 3.87 3.94
N SER A 127 7.30 2.69 3.90
CA SER A 127 7.86 2.09 2.68
C SER A 127 6.96 1.04 2.04
N CYS A 128 5.99 0.46 2.78
CA CYS A 128 5.07 -0.53 2.22
C CYS A 128 3.83 0.14 1.61
N LEU A 129 3.52 -0.20 0.36
CA LEU A 129 2.43 0.37 -0.43
C LEU A 129 1.11 0.45 0.36
N MET A 130 0.70 -0.66 0.99
CA MET A 130 -0.59 -0.74 1.69
C MET A 130 -0.70 0.20 2.90
N SER A 131 0.43 0.56 3.50
CA SER A 131 0.49 1.43 4.68
C SER A 131 0.71 2.90 4.34
N GLN A 132 1.10 3.21 3.11
CA GLN A 132 1.38 4.58 2.69
C GLN A 132 0.11 5.43 2.63
N PRO A 133 0.18 6.73 3.02
CA PRO A 133 -0.88 7.69 2.75
C PRO A 133 -1.08 7.83 1.23
N TYR A 134 -2.32 7.82 0.77
CA TYR A 134 -2.62 7.95 -0.64
C TYR A 134 -2.25 9.35 -1.17
N VAL A 135 -1.49 9.43 -2.27
CA VAL A 135 -0.94 10.72 -2.78
C VAL A 135 -1.99 11.76 -3.17
N LYS A 136 -3.23 11.33 -3.52
CA LYS A 136 -4.32 12.26 -3.83
C LYS A 136 -5.17 12.64 -2.63
N ASP A 137 -5.14 11.82 -1.56
CA ASP A 137 -5.84 12.07 -0.31
C ASP A 137 -5.01 11.52 0.87
N PRO A 138 -4.13 12.34 1.47
CA PRO A 138 -3.29 11.91 2.58
C PRO A 138 -4.03 11.49 3.86
N ASN A 139 -5.35 11.76 3.96
CA ASN A 139 -6.16 11.36 5.11
C ASN A 139 -6.56 9.88 5.07
N MET A 140 -6.35 9.20 3.93
CA MET A 140 -6.58 7.77 3.80
C MET A 140 -5.29 7.03 3.39
N THR A 141 -5.15 5.79 3.83
CA THR A 141 -4.09 4.90 3.36
C THR A 141 -4.51 4.17 2.08
N ILE A 142 -3.55 3.55 1.39
CA ILE A 142 -3.87 2.66 0.26
C ILE A 142 -4.75 1.49 0.71
N THR A 143 -4.57 0.99 1.95
CA THR A 143 -5.47 -0.02 2.54
C THR A 143 -6.90 0.50 2.66
N ASP A 144 -7.09 1.73 3.12
CA ASP A 144 -8.42 2.33 3.21
C ASP A 144 -9.07 2.48 1.83
N TYR A 145 -8.32 2.97 0.86
CA TYR A 145 -8.78 3.12 -0.52
C TYR A 145 -9.16 1.76 -1.15
N LEU A 146 -8.34 0.72 -0.95
CA LEU A 146 -8.66 -0.63 -1.40
C LEU A 146 -9.97 -1.16 -0.77
N ASN A 147 -10.14 -0.97 0.55
CA ASN A 147 -11.34 -1.40 1.26
C ASN A 147 -12.61 -0.68 0.76
N ASP A 148 -12.50 0.60 0.40
CA ASP A 148 -13.61 1.36 -0.20
C ASP A 148 -14.01 0.79 -1.57
N VAL A 149 -13.04 0.42 -2.40
CA VAL A 149 -13.33 -0.19 -3.70
C VAL A 149 -13.92 -1.59 -3.54
N ILE A 150 -13.42 -2.40 -2.58
CA ILE A 150 -14.01 -3.71 -2.21
C ILE A 150 -15.45 -3.55 -1.73
N ALA A 151 -15.74 -2.50 -0.95
CA ALA A 151 -17.09 -2.23 -0.47
C ALA A 151 -18.06 -1.86 -1.61
N LYS A 152 -17.60 -1.08 -2.58
CA LYS A 152 -18.37 -0.66 -3.76
C LYS A 152 -18.63 -1.82 -4.73
N THR A 153 -17.59 -2.54 -5.09
CA THR A 153 -17.67 -3.63 -6.08
C THR A 153 -18.27 -4.90 -5.51
N GLY A 154 -18.18 -5.07 -4.19
CA GLY A 154 -18.63 -6.28 -3.51
C GLY A 154 -17.76 -7.51 -3.78
N GLU A 155 -16.56 -7.37 -4.33
CA GLU A 155 -15.62 -8.46 -4.61
C GLU A 155 -14.31 -8.29 -3.86
N LYS A 156 -13.58 -9.40 -3.66
CA LYS A 156 -12.18 -9.34 -3.23
C LYS A 156 -11.34 -8.72 -4.34
N ILE A 157 -10.55 -7.73 -3.97
CA ILE A 157 -9.55 -7.10 -4.82
C ILE A 157 -8.22 -7.16 -4.08
N ASN A 158 -7.13 -7.43 -4.80
CA ASN A 158 -5.78 -7.37 -4.24
C ASN A 158 -4.79 -6.81 -5.26
N ILE A 159 -3.88 -5.99 -4.78
CA ILE A 159 -2.70 -5.57 -5.54
C ILE A 159 -1.73 -6.74 -5.52
N LYS A 160 -1.47 -7.34 -6.68
CA LYS A 160 -0.68 -8.58 -6.78
C LYS A 160 0.81 -8.31 -6.83
N ARG A 161 1.21 -7.37 -7.67
CA ARG A 161 2.61 -6.97 -7.87
C ARG A 161 2.69 -5.66 -8.64
N PHE A 162 3.85 -5.03 -8.55
CA PHE A 162 4.21 -3.89 -9.41
C PHE A 162 5.67 -3.98 -9.81
N ALA A 163 6.02 -3.27 -10.87
CA ALA A 163 7.39 -2.97 -11.27
C ALA A 163 7.49 -1.46 -11.52
N ARG A 164 8.53 -0.83 -10.97
CA ARG A 164 8.83 0.58 -11.16
C ARG A 164 10.22 0.71 -11.77
N PHE A 165 10.33 1.56 -12.74
CA PHE A 165 11.57 1.90 -13.41
C PHE A 165 11.75 3.41 -13.35
N GLN A 166 12.94 3.84 -13.02
CA GLN A 166 13.32 5.24 -13.05
C GLN A 166 14.71 5.37 -13.67
N ILE A 167 14.89 6.32 -14.58
CA ILE A 167 16.20 6.59 -15.18
C ILE A 167 17.18 7.06 -14.10
N GLY A 168 18.31 6.38 -13.98
CA GLY A 168 19.36 6.71 -13.00
C GLY A 168 19.22 5.98 -11.66
N GLU A 169 18.21 5.13 -11.46
CA GLU A 169 18.18 4.14 -10.37
C GLU A 169 18.92 2.87 -10.83
N SER A 170 19.82 2.37 -10.00
CA SER A 170 20.56 1.10 -10.16
C SER A 170 19.98 0.03 -9.25
#